data_441e409c1d2071533e8ed8f006aee3b3
#
_entry.id   441e409c1d2071533e8ed8f006aee3b3
#
_cell.length_a   1.000
_cell.length_b   1.000
_cell.length_c   1.000
_cell.angle_alpha   90.00
_cell.angle_beta   90.00
_cell.angle_gamma   90.00
#
_symmetry.space_group_name_H-M   'P 1'
#
loop_
_entity.id
_entity.type
_entity.pdbx_description
1 polymer ?
#
loop_
_entity_poly.entity_id
_entity_poly.type
_entity_poly.pdbx_seq_one_letter_code
_entity_poly.pdbx_strand_id
1 'polypeptide(L)'
;MENVNQHEQEVELTAEELAEKKEQMLKFYTESLPYLKAQAEYEKILLEIDEARFKRTTIQYQYAMMDQSQQEQNTEDKEPNQQ
;
A
#
# COMPACT_ATOMS: atom_id res chain seq x y z
N MET A 1 14.36 -47.40 9.10
CA MET A 1 13.00 -47.64 9.57
C MET A 1 12.61 -46.81 10.75
N GLU A 2 13.51 -46.78 11.73
CA GLU A 2 13.23 -45.97 12.91
C GLU A 2 13.11 -44.49 12.56
N ASN A 3 13.93 -44.04 11.64
CA ASN A 3 13.88 -42.63 11.23
C ASN A 3 12.55 -42.30 10.54
N VAL A 4 12.05 -43.25 9.74
CA VAL A 4 10.78 -43.05 9.06
C VAL A 4 9.65 -42.99 10.08
N ASN A 5 9.68 -43.87 11.06
CA ASN A 5 8.66 -43.88 12.09
C ASN A 5 8.68 -42.62 12.93
N GLN A 6 9.88 -42.14 13.26
CA GLN A 6 10.01 -40.91 14.00
C GLN A 6 9.48 -39.73 13.19
N HIS A 7 9.76 -39.73 11.91
CA HIS A 7 9.28 -38.68 11.04
C HIS A 7 7.77 -38.68 10.98
N GLU A 8 7.17 -39.84 10.86
CA GLU A 8 5.71 -39.95 10.86
C GLU A 8 5.10 -39.51 12.16
N GLN A 9 5.75 -39.85 13.29
CA GLN A 9 5.29 -39.42 14.60
C GLN A 9 5.35 -37.92 14.77
N GLU A 10 6.36 -37.30 14.20
CA GLU A 10 6.47 -35.85 14.27
C GLU A 10 5.37 -35.16 13.49
N VAL A 11 4.96 -35.76 12.37
CA VAL A 11 3.92 -35.18 11.54
C VAL A 11 2.53 -35.44 12.11
N GLU A 12 2.35 -36.60 12.71
CA GLU A 12 1.04 -36.94 13.24
C GLU A 12 0.82 -36.33 14.61
N LEU A 13 -0.19 -35.50 14.71
CA LEU A 13 -0.60 -34.92 15.98
C LEU A 13 -1.83 -35.67 16.47
N THR A 14 -1.94 -35.81 17.79
CA THR A 14 -3.16 -36.34 18.36
C THR A 14 -4.29 -35.34 18.17
N ALA A 15 -5.52 -35.80 18.32
CA ALA A 15 -6.67 -34.92 18.22
C ALA A 15 -6.62 -33.80 19.26
N GLU A 16 -6.16 -34.12 20.44
CA GLU A 16 -6.03 -33.13 21.49
C GLU A 16 -4.96 -32.10 21.19
N GLU A 17 -3.81 -32.55 20.69
CA GLU A 17 -2.74 -31.64 20.30
C GLU A 17 -3.14 -30.74 19.15
N LEU A 18 -3.86 -31.30 18.21
CA LEU A 18 -4.33 -30.50 17.07
C LEU A 18 -5.33 -29.44 17.52
N ALA A 19 -6.26 -29.82 18.38
CA ALA A 19 -7.23 -28.87 18.91
C ALA A 19 -6.56 -27.76 19.69
N GLU A 20 -5.57 -28.12 20.51
CA GLU A 20 -4.82 -27.15 21.29
C GLU A 20 -4.06 -26.20 20.38
N LYS A 21 -3.46 -26.72 19.35
CA LYS A 21 -2.70 -25.90 18.41
C LYS A 21 -3.61 -24.94 17.66
N LYS A 22 -4.78 -25.41 17.26
CA LYS A 22 -5.77 -24.55 16.62
C LYS A 22 -6.22 -23.43 17.54
N GLU A 23 -6.43 -23.77 18.80
CA GLU A 23 -6.83 -22.77 19.78
C GLU A 23 -5.76 -21.71 19.98
N GLN A 24 -4.51 -22.14 20.05
CA GLN A 24 -3.39 -21.21 20.20
C GLN A 24 -3.28 -20.30 18.98
N MET A 25 -3.44 -20.84 17.81
CA MET A 25 -3.39 -20.06 16.58
C MET A 25 -4.53 -19.05 16.52
N LEU A 26 -5.72 -19.50 16.90
CA LEU A 26 -6.88 -18.62 16.91
C LEU A 26 -6.66 -17.45 17.86
N LYS A 27 -6.12 -17.75 19.02
CA LYS A 27 -5.82 -16.71 19.99
C LYS A 27 -4.81 -15.71 19.46
N PHE A 28 -3.77 -16.22 18.83
CA PHE A 28 -2.73 -15.37 18.25
C PHE A 28 -3.32 -14.44 17.20
N TYR A 29 -4.11 -14.97 16.29
CA TYR A 29 -4.71 -14.14 15.24
C TYR A 29 -5.69 -13.14 15.83
N THR A 30 -6.50 -13.58 16.80
CA THR A 30 -7.47 -12.69 17.41
C THR A 30 -6.79 -11.53 18.14
N GLU A 31 -5.71 -11.82 18.83
CA GLU A 31 -4.96 -10.78 19.51
C GLU A 31 -4.20 -9.86 18.56
N SER A 32 -3.79 -10.39 17.42
CA SER A 32 -3.05 -9.62 16.44
C SER A 32 -3.94 -8.75 15.54
N LEU A 33 -5.22 -9.10 15.43
CA LEU A 33 -6.12 -8.39 14.53
C LEU A 33 -6.21 -6.88 14.77
N PRO A 34 -6.37 -6.41 16.01
CA PRO A 34 -6.46 -4.97 16.21
C PRO A 34 -5.22 -4.23 15.73
N TYR A 35 -4.05 -4.81 15.95
CA TYR A 35 -2.81 -4.23 15.50
C TYR A 35 -2.75 -4.19 13.97
N LEU A 36 -3.10 -5.30 13.34
CA LEU A 36 -3.07 -5.38 11.88
C LEU A 36 -4.07 -4.45 11.25
N LYS A 37 -5.26 -4.33 11.85
CA LYS A 37 -6.26 -3.40 11.33
C LYS A 37 -5.78 -1.96 11.44
N ALA A 38 -5.19 -1.61 12.56
CA ALA A 38 -4.65 -0.27 12.73
C ALA A 38 -3.55 0.01 11.72
N GLN A 39 -2.68 -0.97 11.48
CA GLN A 39 -1.61 -0.81 10.51
C GLN A 39 -2.17 -0.66 9.09
N ALA A 40 -3.15 -1.48 8.74
CA ALA A 40 -3.76 -1.41 7.41
C ALA A 40 -4.44 -0.06 7.20
N GLU A 41 -5.13 0.44 8.21
CA GLU A 41 -5.79 1.74 8.13
C GLU A 41 -4.78 2.86 8.01
N TYR A 42 -3.69 2.76 8.74
CA TYR A 42 -2.61 3.73 8.64
C TYR A 42 -2.05 3.78 7.22
N GLU A 43 -1.75 2.61 6.66
CA GLU A 43 -1.21 2.53 5.30
C GLU A 43 -2.20 3.05 4.28
N LYS A 44 -3.47 2.76 4.48
CA LYS A 44 -4.50 3.25 3.58
C LYS A 44 -4.57 4.77 3.59
N ILE A 45 -4.46 5.36 4.77
CA ILE A 45 -4.48 6.81 4.89
C ILE A 45 -3.25 7.42 4.22
N LEU A 46 -2.08 6.80 4.39
CA LEU A 46 -0.88 7.26 3.70
C LEU A 46 -1.06 7.24 2.19
N LEU A 47 -1.67 6.19 1.70
CA LEU A 47 -1.94 6.09 0.26
C LEU A 47 -2.87 7.20 -0.19
N GLU A 48 -3.92 7.48 0.56
CA GLU A 48 -4.84 8.55 0.23
C GLU A 48 -4.13 9.90 0.19
N ILE A 49 -3.24 10.12 1.14
CA ILE A 49 -2.45 11.36 1.16
C ILE A 49 -1.55 11.45 -0.06
N ASP A 50 -0.89 10.36 -0.40
CA ASP A 50 0.00 10.35 -1.55
C ASP A 50 -0.76 10.57 -2.86
N GLU A 51 -1.92 9.96 -2.98
CA GLU A 51 -2.76 10.18 -4.15
C GLU A 51 -3.22 11.62 -4.25
N ALA A 52 -3.60 12.21 -3.14
CA ALA A 52 -4.02 13.59 -3.13
C ALA A 52 -2.86 14.52 -3.50
N ARG A 53 -1.67 14.24 -2.99
CA ARG A 53 -0.48 15.02 -3.32
C ARG A 53 -0.13 14.91 -4.79
N PHE A 54 -0.23 13.71 -5.31
CA PHE A 54 0.04 13.48 -6.73
C PHE A 54 -0.94 14.27 -7.60
N LYS A 55 -2.22 14.21 -7.27
CA LYS A 55 -3.23 14.97 -8.00
C LYS A 55 -2.97 16.45 -7.95
N ARG A 56 -2.66 16.96 -6.76
CA ARG A 56 -2.38 18.38 -6.61
C ARG A 56 -1.17 18.81 -7.42
N THR A 57 -0.12 18.02 -7.37
CA THR A 57 1.09 18.32 -8.13
C THR A 57 0.80 18.28 -9.63
N THR A 58 0.02 17.31 -10.06
CA THR A 58 -0.34 17.21 -11.47
C THR A 58 -1.14 18.42 -11.92
N ILE A 59 -2.10 18.84 -11.11
CA ILE A 59 -2.92 20.03 -11.44
C ILE A 59 -2.05 21.26 -11.50
N GLN A 60 -1.16 21.43 -10.55
CA GLN A 60 -0.26 22.58 -10.52
C GLN A 60 0.64 22.60 -11.76
N TYR A 61 1.11 21.43 -12.14
CA TYR A 61 1.93 21.30 -13.34
C TYR A 61 1.13 21.69 -14.58
N GLN A 62 -0.12 21.23 -14.66
CA GLN A 62 -0.96 21.56 -15.80
C GLN A 62 -1.24 23.06 -15.87
N TYR A 63 -1.50 23.69 -14.72
CA TYR A 63 -1.70 25.13 -14.72
C TYR A 63 -0.45 25.87 -15.16
N ALA A 64 0.71 25.42 -14.66
CA ALA A 64 1.97 26.05 -15.05
C ALA A 64 2.21 25.92 -16.55
N MET A 65 1.89 24.78 -17.11
CA MET A 65 2.05 24.57 -18.55
C MET A 65 1.09 25.43 -19.35
N MET A 66 -0.14 25.59 -18.88
CA MET A 66 -1.10 26.46 -19.56
C MET A 66 -0.66 27.90 -19.52
N ASP A 67 -0.19 28.34 -18.37
CA ASP A 67 0.29 29.70 -18.23
C ASP A 67 1.48 29.98 -19.12
N GLN A 68 2.41 29.04 -19.17
CA GLN A 68 3.57 29.18 -20.03
C GLN A 68 3.15 29.22 -21.50
N SER A 69 2.20 28.41 -21.86
CA SER A 69 1.70 28.36 -23.22
C SER A 69 1.09 29.71 -23.63
N GLN A 70 0.31 30.31 -22.71
CA GLN A 70 -0.28 31.62 -22.97
C GLN A 70 0.78 32.71 -23.11
N GLN A 71 1.81 32.63 -22.26
CA GLN A 71 2.90 33.60 -22.38
C GLN A 71 3.65 33.46 -23.67
N GLU A 72 3.85 32.26 -24.14
CA GLU A 72 4.49 32.02 -25.43
C GLU A 72 3.66 32.60 -26.59
N GLN A 73 2.36 32.40 -26.55
CA GLN A 73 1.47 32.95 -27.57
C GLN A 73 1.52 34.48 -27.53
N ASN A 74 1.51 35.05 -26.38
CA ASN A 74 1.61 36.50 -26.24
C ASN A 74 2.92 37.00 -26.80
N THR A 75 3.98 36.30 -26.58
CA THR A 75 5.29 36.67 -27.09
C THR A 75 5.30 36.58 -28.62
N GLU A 76 4.73 35.55 -29.17
CA GLU A 76 4.66 35.40 -30.61
C GLU A 76 3.83 36.53 -31.24
N ASP A 77 2.73 36.88 -30.63
CA ASP A 77 1.90 37.96 -31.10
C ASP A 77 2.64 39.28 -31.10
N LYS A 78 3.51 39.49 -30.14
CA LYS A 78 4.26 40.72 -30.04
C LYS A 78 5.45 40.79 -30.98
N GLU A 79 6.03 39.68 -31.36
CA GLU A 79 7.22 39.65 -32.17
C GLU A 79 7.06 40.40 -33.49
N PRO A 80 6.01 40.18 -34.27
CA PRO A 80 5.87 40.90 -35.54
C PRO A 80 5.78 42.41 -35.33
N ASN A 81 5.17 42.83 -34.27
CA ASN A 81 5.03 44.26 -33.98
C ASN A 81 6.34 44.91 -33.60
N GLN A 82 7.23 44.15 -33.02
CA GLN A 82 8.52 44.68 -32.65
C GLN A 82 9.46 44.84 -33.83
N GLN A 83 9.24 44.10 -34.87
CA GLN A 83 10.04 44.21 -36.06
C GLN A 83 9.52 45.31 -36.97
#